data_5bae947f76e99089bac6bf656c24d4e6
#
_entry.id   5bae947f76e99089bac6bf656c24d4e6
#
_cell.length_a   1.000
_cell.length_b   1.000
_cell.length_c   1.000
_cell.angle_alpha   90.00
_cell.angle_beta   90.00
_cell.angle_gamma   90.00
#
_symmetry.space_group_name_H-M   'P 1'
#
loop_
_entity.id
_entity.type
_entity.pdbx_description
1 polymer ?
#
loop_
_entity_poly.entity_id
_entity_poly.type
_entity_poly.pdbx_seq_one_letter_code
_entity_poly.pdbx_strand_id
1 'polypeptide(L)'
;MAISNFFHRYLWVLFLVFSVVLSAETLTDEAQIQAVIGKTYDKPNNKVNTTPVSVADDFAIADWTQGERGGRALMKRINGNWEILACGNDGLKDTKSLIKAGMSEKTALTIIKKLTDLEKSEDPKRLAKFNLFGTPNDPIHKNEDDPHKHHRHH
;
A
#
# COMPACT_ATOMS: atom_id res chain seq x y z
N MET A 1 37.73 -39.38 -57.18
CA MET A 1 38.00 -37.99 -56.89
C MET A 1 36.73 -37.24 -56.61
N ALA A 2 36.13 -37.42 -55.51
CA ALA A 2 35.03 -36.61 -55.07
C ALA A 2 34.85 -36.83 -53.56
N ILE A 3 35.72 -36.25 -52.78
CA ILE A 3 35.62 -36.22 -51.33
C ILE A 3 35.75 -34.74 -50.96
N SER A 4 34.67 -34.02 -51.05
CA SER A 4 34.66 -32.69 -50.47
C SER A 4 33.27 -32.10 -50.67
N ASN A 5 32.31 -32.44 -49.92
CA ASN A 5 31.09 -31.61 -49.76
C ASN A 5 30.18 -32.10 -48.63
N PHE A 6 30.67 -32.99 -47.72
CA PHE A 6 29.82 -33.49 -46.64
C PHE A 6 29.99 -32.76 -45.31
N PHE A 7 30.96 -31.83 -45.21
CA PHE A 7 31.27 -31.14 -43.94
C PHE A 7 30.63 -29.76 -43.77
N HIS A 8 29.88 -29.26 -44.77
CA HIS A 8 29.32 -27.91 -44.68
C HIS A 8 27.82 -27.84 -44.33
N ARG A 9 27.19 -28.99 -44.07
CA ARG A 9 25.75 -29.01 -43.81
C ARG A 9 25.31 -29.14 -42.36
N TYR A 10 26.24 -29.27 -41.43
CA TYR A 10 25.90 -29.45 -39.99
C TYR A 10 26.29 -28.30 -39.09
N LEU A 11 26.73 -27.15 -39.65
CA LEU A 11 27.16 -26.02 -38.83
C LEU A 11 26.10 -24.91 -38.69
N TRP A 12 24.85 -25.19 -39.11
CA TRP A 12 23.75 -24.20 -39.02
C TRP A 12 22.64 -24.58 -38.08
N VAL A 13 22.83 -25.62 -37.30
CA VAL A 13 21.86 -26.03 -36.29
C VAL A 13 22.54 -25.95 -34.95
N LEU A 14 22.58 -24.80 -34.31
CA LEU A 14 22.73 -24.65 -32.86
C LEU A 14 23.09 -23.21 -32.46
N PHE A 15 22.19 -22.26 -32.72
CA PHE A 15 22.15 -21.01 -31.95
C PHE A 15 20.74 -20.43 -31.97
N LEU A 16 19.74 -21.24 -31.64
CA LEU A 16 18.51 -20.74 -31.07
C LEU A 16 18.82 -20.46 -29.60
N VAL A 17 19.52 -19.36 -29.33
CA VAL A 17 19.59 -18.78 -28.01
C VAL A 17 18.17 -18.35 -27.67
N PHE A 18 17.52 -19.19 -26.89
CA PHE A 18 16.26 -18.88 -26.26
C PHE A 18 16.57 -17.76 -25.27
N SER A 19 16.48 -16.51 -25.74
CA SER A 19 16.48 -15.34 -24.87
C SER A 19 15.21 -15.39 -24.05
N VAL A 20 15.28 -16.02 -22.87
CA VAL A 20 14.27 -15.87 -21.84
C VAL A 20 14.39 -14.42 -21.39
N VAL A 21 13.54 -13.57 -21.99
CA VAL A 21 13.32 -12.23 -21.46
C VAL A 21 12.62 -12.42 -20.12
N LEU A 22 13.39 -12.41 -19.06
CA LEU A 22 12.89 -12.35 -17.71
C LEU A 22 12.27 -10.95 -17.55
N SER A 23 10.99 -10.82 -17.92
CA SER A 23 10.21 -9.63 -17.61
C SER A 23 10.11 -9.54 -16.09
N ALA A 24 10.93 -8.72 -15.47
CA ALA A 24 10.72 -8.32 -14.10
C ALA A 24 9.42 -7.52 -14.07
N GLU A 25 8.32 -8.15 -13.64
CA GLU A 25 7.07 -7.43 -13.38
C GLU A 25 7.34 -6.43 -12.27
N THR A 26 7.37 -5.16 -12.63
CA THR A 26 7.43 -4.09 -11.63
C THR A 26 6.10 -4.07 -10.89
N LEU A 27 6.14 -4.24 -9.56
CA LEU A 27 4.96 -4.13 -8.72
C LEU A 27 4.27 -2.78 -8.95
N THR A 28 2.94 -2.80 -9.03
CA THR A 28 2.15 -1.57 -9.08
C THR A 28 2.39 -0.72 -7.83
N ASP A 29 2.14 0.58 -7.90
CA ASP A 29 2.24 1.47 -6.73
C ASP A 29 1.37 0.98 -5.58
N GLU A 30 0.17 0.52 -5.86
CA GLU A 30 -0.73 -0.05 -4.86
C GLU A 30 -0.09 -1.27 -4.17
N ALA A 31 0.47 -2.21 -4.91
CA ALA A 31 1.11 -3.39 -4.35
C ALA A 31 2.35 -3.03 -3.51
N GLN A 32 3.13 -2.04 -3.94
CA GLN A 32 4.28 -1.53 -3.19
C GLN A 32 3.84 -0.88 -1.87
N ILE A 33 2.79 -0.07 -1.89
CA ILE A 33 2.22 0.60 -0.70
C ILE A 33 1.68 -0.44 0.28
N GLN A 34 0.92 -1.43 -0.20
CA GLN A 34 0.43 -2.53 0.61
C GLN A 34 1.58 -3.30 1.28
N ALA A 35 2.65 -3.58 0.54
CA ALA A 35 3.84 -4.25 1.06
C ALA A 35 4.55 -3.42 2.15
N VAL A 36 4.68 -2.11 1.97
CA VAL A 36 5.29 -1.21 2.97
C VAL A 36 4.48 -1.18 4.26
N ILE A 37 3.15 -1.02 4.16
CA ILE A 37 2.26 -0.98 5.32
C ILE A 37 2.25 -2.35 6.02
N GLY A 38 2.14 -3.44 5.27
CA GLY A 38 2.17 -4.80 5.80
C GLY A 38 3.50 -5.09 6.52
N LYS A 39 4.64 -4.79 5.91
CA LYS A 39 5.96 -4.95 6.54
C LYS A 39 6.09 -4.20 7.86
N THR A 40 5.44 -3.04 7.96
CA THR A 40 5.55 -2.16 9.14
C THR A 40 4.61 -2.60 10.26
N TYR A 41 3.39 -3.02 9.94
CA TYR A 41 2.32 -3.17 10.95
C TYR A 41 1.72 -4.57 11.06
N ASP A 42 2.03 -5.49 10.13
CA ASP A 42 1.52 -6.86 10.22
C ASP A 42 1.98 -7.55 11.51
N LYS A 43 1.05 -8.26 12.13
CA LYS A 43 1.31 -9.17 13.25
C LYS A 43 1.02 -10.59 12.81
N PRO A 44 1.62 -11.63 13.44
CA PRO A 44 1.44 -13.03 13.03
C PRO A 44 -0.01 -13.44 12.85
N ASN A 45 -0.90 -13.02 13.75
CA ASN A 45 -2.31 -13.39 13.74
C ASN A 45 -3.27 -12.22 13.44
N ASN A 46 -2.74 -11.08 12.99
CA ASN A 46 -3.54 -9.89 12.73
C ASN A 46 -2.89 -9.04 11.63
N LYS A 47 -3.21 -9.38 10.39
CA LYS A 47 -2.70 -8.69 9.22
C LYS A 47 -3.43 -7.38 8.97
N VAL A 48 -2.70 -6.41 8.41
CA VAL A 48 -3.32 -5.18 7.91
C VAL A 48 -3.93 -5.46 6.54
N ASN A 49 -5.18 -5.10 6.39
CA ASN A 49 -5.83 -5.06 5.08
C ASN A 49 -5.77 -3.61 4.57
N THR A 50 -4.93 -3.36 3.57
CA THR A 50 -4.67 -2.05 2.99
C THR A 50 -5.36 -1.94 1.63
N THR A 51 -6.57 -1.41 1.62
CA THR A 51 -7.37 -1.12 0.44
C THR A 51 -8.57 -0.25 0.85
N PRO A 52 -9.09 0.66 0.01
CA PRO A 52 -8.53 1.08 -1.28
C PRO A 52 -7.26 1.93 -1.13
N VAL A 53 -6.53 2.07 -2.22
CA VAL A 53 -5.35 2.94 -2.33
C VAL A 53 -5.56 3.93 -3.47
N SER A 54 -5.40 5.22 -3.20
CA SER A 54 -5.44 6.29 -4.19
C SER A 54 -4.05 6.89 -4.36
N VAL A 55 -3.57 6.90 -5.60
CA VAL A 55 -2.25 7.44 -5.94
C VAL A 55 -2.38 8.58 -6.93
N ALA A 56 -1.65 9.67 -6.72
CA ALA A 56 -1.43 10.74 -7.68
C ALA A 56 -0.05 11.37 -7.46
N ASP A 57 0.71 11.52 -8.53
CA ASP A 57 2.11 11.96 -8.51
C ASP A 57 2.93 11.10 -7.51
N ASP A 58 3.70 11.72 -6.62
CA ASP A 58 4.51 11.04 -5.61
C ASP A 58 3.79 10.89 -4.26
N PHE A 59 2.46 10.98 -4.24
CA PHE A 59 1.67 10.83 -3.03
C PHE A 59 0.59 9.77 -3.17
N ALA A 60 0.22 9.16 -2.03
CA ALA A 60 -0.91 8.27 -1.95
C ALA A 60 -1.62 8.39 -0.60
N ILE A 61 -2.91 8.06 -0.59
CA ILE A 61 -3.68 7.77 0.63
C ILE A 61 -4.16 6.34 0.52
N ALA A 62 -3.87 5.55 1.54
CA ALA A 62 -4.25 4.16 1.65
C ALA A 62 -5.16 3.97 2.86
N ASP A 63 -6.36 3.46 2.64
CA ASP A 63 -7.24 3.04 3.72
C ASP A 63 -6.79 1.69 4.25
N TRP A 64 -6.88 1.50 5.55
CA TRP A 64 -6.47 0.27 6.18
C TRP A 64 -7.40 -0.15 7.32
N THR A 65 -7.46 -1.46 7.54
CA THR A 65 -8.09 -2.05 8.72
C THR A 65 -7.19 -3.14 9.30
N GLN A 66 -7.22 -3.32 10.62
CA GLN A 66 -6.50 -4.37 11.33
C GLN A 66 -7.35 -4.79 12.54
N GLY A 67 -8.07 -5.89 12.39
CA GLY A 67 -9.09 -6.29 13.36
C GLY A 67 -10.20 -5.23 13.47
N GLU A 68 -10.44 -4.75 14.68
CA GLU A 68 -11.47 -3.72 14.92
C GLU A 68 -10.96 -2.28 14.69
N ARG A 69 -9.67 -2.12 14.45
CA ARG A 69 -9.06 -0.82 14.16
C ARG A 69 -9.09 -0.50 12.68
N GLY A 70 -9.02 0.76 12.36
CA GLY A 70 -8.84 1.23 10.98
C GLY A 70 -8.47 2.70 10.95
N GLY A 71 -8.05 3.15 9.79
CA GLY A 71 -7.60 4.51 9.54
C GLY A 71 -7.15 4.70 8.10
N ARG A 72 -6.45 5.79 7.88
CA ARG A 72 -5.80 6.13 6.62
C ARG A 72 -4.31 6.34 6.82
N ALA A 73 -3.50 5.97 5.84
CA ALA A 73 -2.08 6.25 5.78
C ALA A 73 -1.81 7.23 4.64
N LEU A 74 -1.15 8.34 4.95
CA LEU A 74 -0.59 9.25 3.98
C LEU A 74 0.81 8.74 3.62
N MET A 75 1.03 8.53 2.33
CA MET A 75 2.27 7.99 1.77
C MET A 75 2.92 8.99 0.84
N LYS A 76 4.24 8.97 0.77
CA LYS A 76 5.02 9.74 -0.20
C LYS A 76 6.09 8.87 -0.82
N ARG A 77 6.34 9.06 -2.12
CA ARG A 77 7.47 8.44 -2.81
C ARG A 77 8.71 9.32 -2.61
N ILE A 78 9.73 8.74 -2.00
CA ILE A 78 11.02 9.41 -1.71
C ILE A 78 12.12 8.54 -2.30
N ASN A 79 12.93 9.10 -3.19
CA ASN A 79 14.00 8.37 -3.88
C ASN A 79 13.52 7.06 -4.53
N GLY A 80 12.31 7.06 -5.11
CA GLY A 80 11.71 5.90 -5.78
C GLY A 80 11.02 4.89 -4.85
N ASN A 81 11.05 5.09 -3.53
CA ASN A 81 10.44 4.20 -2.54
C ASN A 81 9.24 4.86 -1.85
N TRP A 82 8.20 4.09 -1.59
CA TRP A 82 7.07 4.56 -0.80
C TRP A 82 7.40 4.58 0.69
N GLU A 83 7.09 5.69 1.34
CA GLU A 83 7.27 5.90 2.78
C GLU A 83 5.97 6.38 3.42
N ILE A 84 5.71 5.94 4.67
CA ILE A 84 4.56 6.38 5.46
C ILE A 84 4.91 7.72 6.09
N LEU A 85 4.18 8.79 5.75
CA LEU A 85 4.34 10.10 6.37
C LEU A 85 3.51 10.26 7.63
N ALA A 86 2.27 9.78 7.62
CA ALA A 86 1.35 9.90 8.73
C ALA A 86 0.24 8.84 8.65
N CYS A 87 -0.32 8.50 9.81
CA CYS A 87 -1.59 7.80 9.91
C CYS A 87 -2.63 8.72 10.54
N GLY A 88 -3.87 8.59 10.11
CA GLY A 88 -4.96 9.45 10.56
C GLY A 88 -6.34 8.88 10.24
N ASN A 89 -7.31 9.75 10.31
CA ASN A 89 -8.72 9.50 9.98
C ASN A 89 -9.16 10.39 8.80
N ASP A 90 -10.41 10.85 8.79
CA ASP A 90 -10.92 11.77 7.75
C ASP A 90 -10.14 13.08 7.61
N GLY A 91 -9.35 13.47 8.60
CA GLY A 91 -8.44 14.61 8.50
C GLY A 91 -7.43 14.48 7.35
N LEU A 92 -7.12 13.24 6.93
CA LEU A 92 -6.27 12.99 5.74
C LEU A 92 -7.03 13.13 4.40
N LYS A 93 -8.32 13.44 4.41
CA LYS A 93 -9.10 13.86 3.24
C LYS A 93 -9.36 15.37 3.21
N ASP A 94 -8.74 16.14 4.10
CA ASP A 94 -8.80 17.59 4.08
C ASP A 94 -7.72 18.17 3.18
N THR A 95 -8.14 18.94 2.16
CA THR A 95 -7.24 19.52 1.16
C THR A 95 -6.16 20.40 1.79
N LYS A 96 -6.50 21.19 2.82
CA LYS A 96 -5.53 22.08 3.48
C LYS A 96 -4.45 21.29 4.23
N SER A 97 -4.84 20.18 4.85
CA SER A 97 -3.92 19.26 5.55
C SER A 97 -2.94 18.62 4.56
N LEU A 98 -3.43 18.20 3.39
CA LEU A 98 -2.59 17.60 2.35
C LEU A 98 -1.62 18.62 1.73
N ILE A 99 -2.08 19.85 1.51
CA ILE A 99 -1.20 20.95 1.04
C ILE A 99 -0.09 21.23 2.06
N LYS A 100 -0.40 21.25 3.36
CA LYS A 100 0.61 21.39 4.41
C LYS A 100 1.62 20.22 4.42
N ALA A 101 1.20 19.03 4.02
CA ALA A 101 2.09 17.88 3.86
C ALA A 101 2.97 17.94 2.59
N GLY A 102 2.84 19.00 1.78
CA GLY A 102 3.66 19.25 0.61
C GLY A 102 3.05 18.87 -0.74
N MET A 103 1.75 18.57 -0.79
CA MET A 103 1.04 18.32 -2.05
C MET A 103 0.70 19.65 -2.75
N SER A 104 0.63 19.61 -4.10
CA SER A 104 -0.09 20.65 -4.83
C SER A 104 -1.59 20.51 -4.59
N GLU A 105 -2.33 21.60 -4.69
CA GLU A 105 -3.79 21.57 -4.58
C GLU A 105 -4.41 20.61 -5.59
N LYS A 106 -3.91 20.58 -6.82
CA LYS A 106 -4.35 19.66 -7.88
C LYS A 106 -4.17 18.20 -7.47
N THR A 107 -3.00 17.85 -6.93
CA THR A 107 -2.69 16.49 -6.47
C THR A 107 -3.60 16.09 -5.32
N ALA A 108 -3.79 16.97 -4.32
CA ALA A 108 -4.67 16.74 -3.18
C ALA A 108 -6.11 16.48 -3.61
N LEU A 109 -6.69 17.33 -4.47
CA LEU A 109 -8.04 17.15 -5.00
C LEU A 109 -8.18 15.85 -5.81
N THR A 110 -7.17 15.50 -6.60
CA THR A 110 -7.16 14.27 -7.40
C THR A 110 -7.17 13.04 -6.49
N ILE A 111 -6.33 12.99 -5.47
CA ILE A 111 -6.25 11.87 -4.52
C ILE A 111 -7.56 11.72 -3.76
N ILE A 112 -8.11 12.81 -3.21
CA ILE A 112 -9.37 12.80 -2.46
C ILE A 112 -10.51 12.30 -3.33
N LYS A 113 -10.63 12.80 -4.57
CA LYS A 113 -11.67 12.35 -5.49
C LYS A 113 -11.56 10.87 -5.80
N LYS A 114 -10.37 10.39 -6.18
CA LYS A 114 -10.13 8.98 -6.49
C LYS A 114 -10.46 8.09 -5.29
N LEU A 115 -9.97 8.45 -4.09
CA LEU A 115 -10.24 7.70 -2.87
C LEU A 115 -11.73 7.62 -2.58
N THR A 116 -12.42 8.76 -2.64
CA THR A 116 -13.87 8.83 -2.41
C THR A 116 -14.65 7.98 -3.40
N ASP A 117 -14.21 7.93 -4.66
CA ASP A 117 -14.86 7.09 -5.68
C ASP A 117 -14.62 5.59 -5.41
N LEU A 118 -13.43 5.21 -4.96
CA LEU A 118 -13.11 3.84 -4.56
C LEU A 118 -13.89 3.40 -3.31
N GLU A 119 -14.00 4.27 -2.32
CA GLU A 119 -14.73 4.01 -1.07
C GLU A 119 -16.24 3.73 -1.28
N LYS A 120 -16.83 4.16 -2.40
CA LYS A 120 -18.25 3.89 -2.73
C LYS A 120 -18.58 2.41 -2.84
N SER A 121 -17.63 1.57 -3.15
CA SER A 121 -17.78 0.12 -3.26
C SER A 121 -17.39 -0.65 -1.98
N GLU A 122 -16.93 0.05 -0.94
CA GLU A 122 -16.53 -0.57 0.30
C GLU A 122 -17.74 -0.97 1.17
N ASP A 123 -17.54 -2.02 1.97
CA ASP A 123 -18.52 -2.41 3.00
C ASP A 123 -18.71 -1.27 4.01
N PRO A 124 -19.95 -0.89 4.37
CA PRO A 124 -20.22 0.23 5.27
C PRO A 124 -19.55 0.09 6.66
N LYS A 125 -19.44 -1.14 7.19
CA LYS A 125 -18.78 -1.37 8.49
C LYS A 125 -17.28 -1.16 8.38
N ARG A 126 -16.69 -1.55 7.24
CA ARG A 126 -15.29 -1.32 6.97
C ARG A 126 -15.00 0.16 6.75
N LEU A 127 -15.85 0.85 6.00
CA LEU A 127 -15.75 2.29 5.76
C LEU A 127 -15.78 3.09 7.07
N ALA A 128 -16.64 2.71 8.01
CA ALA A 128 -16.70 3.33 9.33
C ALA A 128 -15.38 3.19 10.11
N LYS A 129 -14.64 2.10 9.94
CA LYS A 129 -13.34 1.89 10.62
C LYS A 129 -12.27 2.85 10.16
N PHE A 130 -12.30 3.33 8.92
CA PHE A 130 -11.29 4.28 8.40
C PHE A 130 -11.25 5.60 9.17
N ASN A 131 -12.30 5.91 9.93
CA ASN A 131 -12.44 7.13 10.71
C ASN A 131 -12.10 6.95 12.20
N LEU A 132 -11.68 5.76 12.64
CA LEU A 132 -11.46 5.47 14.06
C LEU A 132 -10.08 5.93 14.56
N PHE A 133 -9.05 5.91 13.69
CA PHE A 133 -7.67 6.16 14.12
C PHE A 133 -7.52 7.51 14.84
N GLY A 134 -6.96 7.44 16.05
CA GLY A 134 -6.69 8.63 16.87
C GLY A 134 -7.93 9.31 17.44
N THR A 135 -9.11 8.69 17.38
CA THR A 135 -10.33 9.18 18.00
C THR A 135 -10.58 8.47 19.33
N PRO A 136 -11.47 9.01 20.21
CA PRO A 136 -11.87 8.32 21.44
C PRO A 136 -12.49 6.94 21.21
N ASN A 137 -12.97 6.67 19.99
CA ASN A 137 -13.57 5.39 19.61
C ASN A 137 -12.55 4.39 19.02
N ASP A 138 -11.27 4.78 18.88
CA ASP A 138 -10.21 3.84 18.49
C ASP A 138 -10.09 2.77 19.59
N PRO A 139 -10.22 1.47 19.25
CA PRO A 139 -10.16 0.38 20.24
C PRO A 139 -8.89 0.35 21.09
N ILE A 140 -7.82 1.03 20.68
CA ILE A 140 -6.60 1.14 21.51
C ILE A 140 -6.86 1.87 22.83
N HIS A 141 -7.75 2.87 22.83
CA HIS A 141 -8.09 3.64 24.04
C HIS A 141 -9.05 2.90 24.96
N LYS A 142 -9.87 1.98 24.42
CA LYS A 142 -10.80 1.18 25.25
C LYS A 142 -10.10 0.21 26.21
N ASN A 143 -8.82 -0.10 25.95
CA ASN A 143 -8.02 -0.98 26.81
C ASN A 143 -7.30 -0.23 27.94
N GLU A 144 -7.25 1.10 27.90
CA GLU A 144 -6.64 1.94 28.94
C GLU A 144 -7.63 2.27 30.06
N ASP A 145 -8.94 2.26 29.75
CA ASP A 145 -10.02 2.59 30.70
C ASP A 145 -10.57 1.36 31.46
N ASP A 146 -9.94 0.17 31.37
CA ASP A 146 -10.35 -0.99 32.16
C ASP A 146 -9.84 -0.88 33.59
N PRO A 147 -10.71 -0.51 34.58
CA PRO A 147 -10.31 -0.29 35.98
C PRO A 147 -9.84 -1.58 36.69
N HIS A 148 -9.93 -2.75 36.05
CA HIS A 148 -9.54 -4.04 36.61
C HIS A 148 -8.07 -4.42 36.38
N LYS A 149 -7.28 -3.63 35.63
CA LYS A 149 -5.85 -3.92 35.39
C LYS A 149 -4.90 -3.49 36.53
N HIS A 150 -5.36 -2.77 37.55
CA HIS A 150 -4.50 -2.24 38.61
C HIS A 150 -4.42 -3.09 39.88
N HIS A 151 -4.97 -4.30 39.92
CA HIS A 151 -4.91 -5.16 41.09
C HIS A 151 -4.27 -6.51 40.82
N ARG A 152 -2.97 -6.55 40.53
CA ARG A 152 -2.12 -7.74 40.74
C ARG A 152 -0.68 -7.33 40.99
N HIS A 153 -0.44 -6.82 42.18
CA HIS A 153 0.85 -6.91 42.86
C HIS A 153 0.60 -7.18 44.33
N HIS A 154 0.68 -8.45 44.68
CA HIS A 154 1.08 -8.92 46.00
C HIS A 154 1.93 -10.18 45.75
#